data_40d1a57effc15f5295a4e7dbc791fe64
#
_entry.id   40d1a57effc15f5295a4e7dbc791fe64
#
_cell.length_a   1.000
_cell.length_b   1.000
_cell.length_c   1.000
_cell.angle_alpha   90.00
_cell.angle_beta   90.00
_cell.angle_gamma   90.00
#
_symmetry.space_group_name_H-M   'P 1'
#
loop_
_entity.id
_entity.type
_entity.pdbx_description
1 polymer ?
#
loop_
_entity_poly.entity_id
_entity_poly.type
_entity_poly.pdbx_seq_one_letter_code
_entity_poly.pdbx_strand_id
1 'polypeptide(L)'
;ASEDFGAVTKILIQKISKFNLNQKIKIRLITNGSYISNPNIQKALTSIKKFDSEVWFKIDQVRSKEVKAINQINISITSLKKNLEASLSKCPTIIQTCLFRINKKLPEQAALDAYINFLKPYEKKIKGIHLYSLARPSEQPSKDRLTRLTQSEIEDIAVKIQALNIPINIYS
;
A
#
# COMPACT_ATOMS: atom_id res chain seq x y z
N ALA A 1 -3.84 -7.09 8.27
CA ALA A 1 -3.50 -7.38 9.67
C ALA A 1 -4.48 -8.44 10.17
N SER A 2 -3.97 -9.48 10.83
CA SER A 2 -4.81 -10.49 11.49
C SER A 2 -5.38 -9.96 12.80
N GLU A 3 -6.31 -10.69 13.40
CA GLU A 3 -6.83 -10.40 14.75
C GLU A 3 -5.70 -10.37 15.78
N ASP A 4 -4.66 -11.18 15.57
CA ASP A 4 -3.48 -11.29 16.44
C ASP A 4 -2.49 -10.13 16.32
N PHE A 5 -2.69 -9.18 15.38
CA PHE A 5 -1.73 -8.11 15.11
C PHE A 5 -1.37 -7.32 16.37
N GLY A 6 -2.34 -7.07 17.25
CA GLY A 6 -2.11 -6.38 18.52
C GLY A 6 -1.20 -7.18 19.47
N ALA A 7 -1.42 -8.49 19.59
CA ALA A 7 -0.60 -9.39 20.42
C ALA A 7 0.82 -9.50 19.87
N VAL A 8 0.96 -9.72 18.56
CA VAL A 8 2.27 -9.78 17.88
C VAL A 8 3.05 -8.47 18.08
N THR A 9 2.39 -7.32 17.92
CA THR A 9 3.02 -6.00 18.12
C THR A 9 3.51 -5.83 19.55
N LYS A 10 2.72 -6.24 20.55
CA LYS A 10 3.13 -6.19 21.97
C LYS A 10 4.38 -7.01 22.23
N ILE A 11 4.42 -8.26 21.74
CA ILE A 11 5.59 -9.13 21.86
C ILE A 11 6.81 -8.52 21.16
N LEU A 12 6.65 -8.01 19.95
CA LEU A 12 7.72 -7.35 19.20
C LEU A 12 8.32 -6.19 20.00
N ILE A 13 7.49 -5.30 20.52
CA ILE A 13 7.92 -4.15 21.32
C ILE A 13 8.68 -4.60 22.57
N GLN A 14 8.19 -5.63 23.28
CA GLN A 14 8.87 -6.18 24.45
C GLN A 14 10.27 -6.71 24.09
N LYS A 15 10.40 -7.42 22.96
CA LYS A 15 11.70 -7.96 22.51
C LYS A 15 12.65 -6.82 22.09
N ILE A 16 12.17 -5.85 21.33
CA ILE A 16 12.97 -4.68 20.93
C ILE A 16 13.53 -3.97 22.17
N SER A 17 12.68 -3.74 23.20
CA SER A 17 13.11 -3.09 24.43
C SER A 17 14.09 -3.96 25.24
N LYS A 18 13.81 -5.27 25.37
CA LYS A 18 14.69 -6.21 26.11
C LYS A 18 16.11 -6.27 25.54
N PHE A 19 16.26 -6.14 24.22
CA PHE A 19 17.56 -6.21 23.54
C PHE A 19 18.16 -4.83 23.23
N ASN A 20 17.58 -3.74 23.74
CA ASN A 20 18.03 -2.35 23.50
C ASN A 20 18.16 -2.01 22.00
N LEU A 21 17.19 -2.46 21.19
CA LEU A 21 17.18 -2.29 19.74
C LEU A 21 16.34 -1.10 19.27
N ASN A 22 15.84 -0.25 20.16
CA ASN A 22 14.86 0.80 19.86
C ASN A 22 15.23 1.73 18.71
N GLN A 23 16.53 2.05 18.54
CA GLN A 23 17.02 2.92 17.47
C GLN A 23 17.64 2.14 16.28
N LYS A 24 17.71 0.82 16.37
CA LYS A 24 18.37 -0.04 15.38
C LYS A 24 17.39 -0.76 14.45
N ILE A 25 16.11 -0.80 14.83
CA ILE A 25 15.10 -1.57 14.09
C ILE A 25 14.12 -0.61 13.43
N LYS A 26 13.86 -0.87 12.14
CA LYS A 26 12.81 -0.25 11.35
C LYS A 26 11.64 -1.21 11.24
N ILE A 27 10.43 -0.77 11.62
CA ILE A 27 9.22 -1.58 11.52
C ILE A 27 8.46 -1.17 10.27
N ARG A 28 8.22 -2.12 9.36
CA ARG A 28 7.45 -1.91 8.14
C ARG A 28 6.25 -2.84 8.15
N LEU A 29 5.04 -2.26 8.20
CA LEU A 29 3.79 -2.99 8.11
C LEU A 29 3.26 -2.91 6.69
N ILE A 30 3.30 -4.02 5.95
CA ILE A 30 2.69 -4.12 4.61
C ILE A 30 1.25 -4.61 4.79
N THR A 31 0.28 -3.89 4.24
CA THR A 31 -1.14 -4.20 4.42
C THR A 31 -1.99 -3.71 3.25
N ASN A 32 -3.06 -4.43 2.92
CA ASN A 32 -4.14 -3.96 2.04
C ASN A 32 -5.17 -3.10 2.79
N GLY A 33 -4.97 -2.86 4.08
CA GLY A 33 -5.80 -1.99 4.90
C GLY A 33 -7.13 -2.58 5.40
N SER A 34 -7.49 -3.83 5.05
CA SER A 34 -8.83 -4.39 5.34
C SER A 34 -9.28 -4.28 6.81
N TYR A 35 -8.34 -4.38 7.75
CA TYR A 35 -8.63 -4.33 9.20
C TYR A 35 -8.06 -3.09 9.88
N ILE A 36 -7.50 -2.14 9.15
CA ILE A 36 -6.73 -1.04 9.73
C ILE A 36 -7.59 -0.08 10.57
N SER A 37 -8.89 -0.04 10.30
CA SER A 37 -9.87 0.74 11.08
C SER A 37 -10.30 0.07 12.39
N ASN A 38 -9.88 -1.19 12.65
CA ASN A 38 -10.16 -1.86 13.92
C ASN A 38 -9.44 -1.15 15.08
N PRO A 39 -10.13 -0.84 16.21
CA PRO A 39 -9.55 -0.12 17.35
C PRO A 39 -8.28 -0.77 17.92
N ASN A 40 -8.21 -2.10 17.97
CA ASN A 40 -7.03 -2.82 18.47
C ASN A 40 -5.83 -2.63 17.55
N ILE A 41 -6.06 -2.64 16.23
CA ILE A 41 -5.02 -2.38 15.23
C ILE A 41 -4.56 -0.93 15.29
N GLN A 42 -5.49 0.02 15.46
CA GLN A 42 -5.19 1.44 15.67
C GLN A 42 -4.29 1.68 16.89
N LYS A 43 -4.57 1.00 18.02
CA LYS A 43 -3.73 1.05 19.23
C LYS A 43 -2.34 0.48 18.96
N ALA A 44 -2.26 -0.65 18.24
CA ALA A 44 -0.98 -1.27 17.88
C ALA A 44 -0.15 -0.37 16.96
N LEU A 45 -0.76 0.26 15.94
CA LEU A 45 -0.09 1.24 15.06
C LEU A 45 0.47 2.42 15.86
N THR A 46 -0.31 2.96 16.79
CA THR A 46 0.15 4.04 17.69
C THR A 46 1.35 3.58 18.54
N SER A 47 1.34 2.33 19.01
CA SER A 47 2.41 1.79 19.84
C SER A 47 3.73 1.60 19.08
N ILE A 48 3.69 1.28 17.79
CA ILE A 48 4.91 1.14 16.97
C ILE A 48 5.45 2.49 16.47
N LYS A 49 4.65 3.55 16.49
CA LYS A 49 5.05 4.88 15.99
C LYS A 49 6.31 5.44 16.67
N LYS A 50 6.59 5.06 17.93
CA LYS A 50 7.78 5.45 18.66
C LYS A 50 9.09 4.86 18.12
N PHE A 51 8.99 3.84 17.27
CA PHE A 51 10.10 3.27 16.51
C PHE A 51 10.13 3.89 15.12
N ASP A 52 11.22 3.73 14.35
CA ASP A 52 11.25 4.10 12.94
C ASP A 52 10.29 3.20 12.16
N SER A 53 8.99 3.50 12.23
CA SER A 53 7.92 2.67 11.69
C SER A 53 7.15 3.35 10.56
N GLU A 54 6.73 2.55 9.59
CA GLU A 54 5.90 2.96 8.46
C GLU A 54 4.85 1.91 8.14
N VAL A 55 3.70 2.36 7.68
CA VAL A 55 2.71 1.51 7.01
C VAL A 55 2.93 1.60 5.50
N TRP A 56 3.15 0.47 4.85
CA TRP A 56 3.14 0.34 3.41
C TRP A 56 1.75 -0.14 2.99
N PHE A 57 0.93 0.84 2.63
CA PHE A 57 -0.49 0.64 2.34
C PHE A 57 -0.68 0.29 0.86
N LYS A 58 -1.11 -0.95 0.59
CA LYS A 58 -1.24 -1.46 -0.77
C LYS A 58 -2.50 -0.93 -1.44
N ILE A 59 -2.32 -0.19 -2.54
CA ILE A 59 -3.38 0.30 -3.43
C ILE A 59 -2.93 0.04 -4.87
N ASP A 60 -3.38 -1.06 -5.46
CA ASP A 60 -3.06 -1.39 -6.85
C ASP A 60 -4.07 -0.77 -7.82
N GLN A 61 -5.34 -0.70 -7.41
CA GLN A 61 -6.44 -0.16 -8.20
C GLN A 61 -7.45 0.57 -7.29
N VAL A 62 -8.12 1.58 -7.83
CA VAL A 62 -9.16 2.33 -7.12
C VAL A 62 -10.54 2.25 -7.78
N ARG A 63 -10.64 1.76 -9.02
CA ARG A 63 -11.93 1.55 -9.69
C ARG A 63 -12.53 0.21 -9.27
N SER A 64 -13.77 0.22 -8.79
CA SER A 64 -14.43 -0.98 -8.22
C SER A 64 -14.45 -2.20 -9.15
N LYS A 65 -14.62 -1.99 -10.47
CA LYS A 65 -14.58 -3.08 -11.45
C LYS A 65 -13.23 -3.76 -11.52
N GLU A 66 -12.15 -2.98 -11.45
CA GLU A 66 -10.77 -3.46 -11.52
C GLU A 66 -10.33 -4.11 -10.19
N VAL A 67 -10.69 -3.50 -9.05
CA VAL A 67 -10.45 -4.08 -7.73
C VAL A 67 -11.06 -5.47 -7.62
N LYS A 68 -12.32 -5.64 -8.05
CA LYS A 68 -12.99 -6.94 -8.06
C LYS A 68 -12.34 -7.94 -9.01
N ALA A 69 -11.96 -7.49 -10.22
CA ALA A 69 -11.39 -8.35 -11.25
C ALA A 69 -9.97 -8.84 -10.90
N ILE A 70 -9.21 -8.07 -10.12
CA ILE A 70 -7.80 -8.34 -9.82
C ILE A 70 -7.63 -8.93 -8.41
N ASN A 71 -8.23 -8.31 -7.41
CA ASN A 71 -8.01 -8.70 -6.01
C ASN A 71 -9.02 -9.74 -5.52
N GLN A 72 -10.07 -10.04 -6.31
CA GLN A 72 -11.19 -10.92 -5.94
C GLN A 72 -11.88 -10.51 -4.62
N ILE A 73 -11.70 -9.26 -4.18
CA ILE A 73 -12.21 -8.73 -2.93
C ILE A 73 -13.17 -7.59 -3.25
N ASN A 74 -14.35 -7.59 -2.62
CA ASN A 74 -15.29 -6.47 -2.69
C ASN A 74 -14.89 -5.40 -1.65
N ILE A 75 -13.87 -4.60 -1.95
CA ILE A 75 -13.57 -3.40 -1.16
C ILE A 75 -14.24 -2.22 -1.88
N SER A 76 -15.17 -1.55 -1.21
CA SER A 76 -15.72 -0.31 -1.73
C SER A 76 -14.69 0.82 -1.67
N ILE A 77 -14.77 1.77 -2.59
CA ILE A 77 -13.91 2.97 -2.57
C ILE A 77 -14.04 3.72 -1.24
N THR A 78 -15.25 3.78 -0.68
CA THR A 78 -15.52 4.39 0.63
C THR A 78 -14.76 3.67 1.74
N SER A 79 -14.73 2.33 1.75
CA SER A 79 -13.96 1.55 2.73
C SER A 79 -12.46 1.75 2.54
N LEU A 80 -11.97 1.77 1.29
CA LEU A 80 -10.58 2.03 1.00
C LEU A 80 -10.14 3.41 1.51
N LYS A 81 -10.97 4.44 1.26
CA LYS A 81 -10.76 5.80 1.75
C LYS A 81 -10.68 5.84 3.28
N LYS A 82 -11.68 5.29 3.97
CA LYS A 82 -11.72 5.21 5.44
C LYS A 82 -10.47 4.52 6.01
N ASN A 83 -10.05 3.42 5.40
CA ASN A 83 -8.89 2.66 5.85
C ASN A 83 -7.58 3.42 5.61
N LEU A 84 -7.44 4.13 4.48
CA LEU A 84 -6.29 4.99 4.22
C LEU A 84 -6.21 6.13 5.24
N GLU A 85 -7.31 6.82 5.51
CA GLU A 85 -7.41 7.89 6.51
C GLU A 85 -7.03 7.39 7.90
N ALA A 86 -7.49 6.19 8.27
CA ALA A 86 -7.14 5.54 9.53
C ALA A 86 -5.63 5.27 9.63
N SER A 87 -4.98 4.83 8.55
CA SER A 87 -3.52 4.65 8.49
C SER A 87 -2.79 5.98 8.65
N LEU A 88 -3.11 6.97 7.83
CA LEU A 88 -2.50 8.28 7.79
C LEU A 88 -2.59 9.03 9.15
N SER A 89 -3.64 8.76 9.92
CA SER A 89 -3.82 9.37 11.25
C SER A 89 -2.92 8.79 12.33
N LYS A 90 -2.38 7.58 12.17
CA LYS A 90 -1.68 6.83 13.21
C LYS A 90 -0.20 6.61 12.95
N CYS A 91 0.20 6.44 11.70
CA CYS A 91 1.56 6.09 11.37
C CYS A 91 1.97 6.74 10.04
N PRO A 92 3.26 7.10 9.85
CA PRO A 92 3.77 7.47 8.52
C PRO A 92 3.39 6.41 7.50
N THR A 93 2.72 6.83 6.41
CA THR A 93 2.15 5.90 5.43
C THR A 93 2.74 6.15 4.05
N ILE A 94 3.23 5.07 3.43
CA ILE A 94 3.68 5.00 2.05
C ILE A 94 2.65 4.19 1.27
N ILE A 95 2.28 4.66 0.10
CA ILE A 95 1.41 3.91 -0.81
C ILE A 95 2.27 2.92 -1.59
N GLN A 96 1.92 1.65 -1.57
CA GLN A 96 2.58 0.61 -2.33
C GLN A 96 1.68 0.16 -3.48
N THR A 97 2.13 0.31 -4.72
CA THR A 97 1.33 0.06 -5.92
C THR A 97 2.04 -0.91 -6.85
N CYS A 98 1.41 -2.05 -7.09
CA CYS A 98 1.84 -3.02 -8.09
C CYS A 98 1.22 -2.66 -9.44
N LEU A 99 2.07 -2.40 -10.42
CA LEU A 99 1.68 -2.11 -11.80
C LEU A 99 1.88 -3.35 -12.68
N PHE A 100 0.89 -3.65 -13.52
CA PHE A 100 0.93 -4.81 -14.41
C PHE A 100 0.06 -4.58 -15.65
N ARG A 101 0.33 -5.33 -16.71
CA ARG A 101 -0.58 -5.41 -17.85
C ARG A 101 -1.71 -6.37 -17.55
N ILE A 102 -2.89 -6.03 -18.05
CA ILE A 102 -4.06 -6.91 -18.06
C ILE A 102 -4.35 -7.28 -19.52
N ASN A 103 -4.33 -8.58 -19.86
CA ASN A 103 -4.49 -9.04 -21.24
C ASN A 103 -3.51 -8.34 -22.19
N LYS A 104 -2.23 -8.24 -21.81
CA LYS A 104 -1.15 -7.56 -22.55
C LYS A 104 -1.30 -6.04 -22.71
N LYS A 105 -2.33 -5.41 -22.13
CA LYS A 105 -2.56 -3.96 -22.19
C LYS A 105 -2.01 -3.27 -20.95
N LEU A 106 -1.39 -2.12 -21.14
CA LEU A 106 -0.97 -1.21 -20.06
C LEU A 106 -2.18 -0.69 -19.28
N PRO A 107 -1.99 -0.19 -18.06
CA PRO A 107 -3.02 0.54 -17.33
C PRO A 107 -3.61 1.67 -18.18
N GLU A 108 -4.93 1.72 -18.26
CA GLU A 108 -5.64 2.76 -19.01
C GLU A 108 -5.42 4.13 -18.38
N GLN A 109 -5.39 5.19 -19.19
CA GLN A 109 -5.25 6.56 -18.67
C GLN A 109 -6.34 6.88 -17.65
N ALA A 110 -7.58 6.48 -17.89
CA ALA A 110 -8.69 6.67 -16.96
C ALA A 110 -8.49 5.96 -15.60
N ALA A 111 -7.73 4.86 -15.54
CA ALA A 111 -7.38 4.19 -14.29
C ALA A 111 -6.31 4.99 -13.53
N LEU A 112 -5.32 5.54 -14.25
CA LEU A 112 -4.29 6.40 -13.66
C LEU A 112 -4.90 7.72 -13.15
N ASP A 113 -5.80 8.33 -13.90
CA ASP A 113 -6.50 9.54 -13.48
C ASP A 113 -7.34 9.29 -12.22
N ALA A 114 -8.04 8.16 -12.17
CA ALA A 114 -8.80 7.77 -10.98
C ALA A 114 -7.89 7.56 -9.76
N TYR A 115 -6.71 6.94 -9.94
CA TYR A 115 -5.71 6.75 -8.90
C TYR A 115 -5.17 8.10 -8.38
N ILE A 116 -4.80 8.99 -9.28
CA ILE A 116 -4.32 10.35 -8.96
C ILE A 116 -5.40 11.12 -8.19
N ASN A 117 -6.62 11.15 -8.70
CA ASN A 117 -7.74 11.85 -8.06
C ASN A 117 -8.09 11.26 -6.68
N PHE A 118 -7.94 9.97 -6.49
CA PHE A 118 -8.14 9.32 -5.20
C PHE A 118 -7.09 9.75 -4.16
N LEU A 119 -5.82 9.86 -4.55
CA LEU A 119 -4.72 10.21 -3.64
C LEU A 119 -4.56 11.73 -3.43
N LYS A 120 -5.01 12.56 -4.37
CA LYS A 120 -4.84 14.02 -4.34
C LYS A 120 -5.24 14.68 -3.02
N PRO A 121 -6.36 14.33 -2.36
CA PRO A 121 -6.73 14.91 -1.06
C PRO A 121 -5.74 14.61 0.07
N TYR A 122 -4.86 13.64 -0.13
CA TYR A 122 -3.92 13.13 0.89
C TYR A 122 -2.45 13.46 0.57
N GLU A 123 -2.15 14.17 -0.51
CA GLU A 123 -0.78 14.37 -0.99
C GLU A 123 0.18 14.90 0.09
N LYS A 124 -0.27 15.80 0.97
CA LYS A 124 0.53 16.37 2.06
C LYS A 124 0.71 15.41 3.26
N LYS A 125 -0.04 14.31 3.32
CA LYS A 125 0.00 13.33 4.43
C LYS A 125 0.70 12.03 4.04
N ILE A 126 0.75 11.73 2.74
CA ILE A 126 1.42 10.53 2.22
C ILE A 126 2.92 10.79 2.19
N LYS A 127 3.70 9.90 2.80
CA LYS A 127 5.17 10.01 2.88
C LYS A 127 5.86 9.70 1.54
N GLY A 128 5.27 8.86 0.72
CA GLY A 128 5.81 8.46 -0.57
C GLY A 128 4.93 7.45 -1.29
N ILE A 129 5.27 7.17 -2.54
CA ILE A 129 4.66 6.12 -3.36
C ILE A 129 5.76 5.17 -3.81
N HIS A 130 5.57 3.88 -3.56
CA HIS A 130 6.42 2.81 -4.06
C HIS A 130 5.73 2.15 -5.25
N LEU A 131 6.34 2.27 -6.43
CA LEU A 131 5.88 1.63 -7.65
C LEU A 131 6.74 0.41 -7.95
N TYR A 132 6.12 -0.70 -8.27
CA TYR A 132 6.81 -1.93 -8.66
C TYR A 132 5.92 -2.74 -9.60
N SER A 133 6.48 -3.75 -10.24
CA SER A 133 5.73 -4.69 -11.05
C SER A 133 5.77 -6.10 -10.47
N LEU A 134 5.08 -7.03 -11.12
CA LEU A 134 5.02 -8.42 -10.67
C LEU A 134 6.42 -9.01 -10.57
N ALA A 135 6.82 -9.44 -9.38
CA ALA A 135 8.10 -10.15 -9.16
C ALA A 135 8.03 -11.61 -9.63
N ARG A 136 6.83 -12.19 -9.66
CA ARG A 136 6.54 -13.57 -10.09
C ARG A 136 5.18 -13.62 -10.77
N PRO A 137 4.89 -14.64 -11.60
CA PRO A 137 3.56 -14.87 -12.15
C PRO A 137 2.49 -14.92 -11.05
N SER A 138 1.30 -14.42 -11.34
CA SER A 138 0.17 -14.52 -10.41
C SER A 138 -0.25 -15.98 -10.25
N GLU A 139 -0.57 -16.42 -9.05
CA GLU A 139 -1.11 -17.76 -8.77
C GLU A 139 -2.65 -17.82 -8.86
N GLN A 140 -3.30 -16.71 -9.19
CA GLN A 140 -4.75 -16.66 -9.37
C GLN A 140 -5.20 -17.42 -10.62
N PRO A 141 -6.46 -17.89 -10.71
CA PRO A 141 -6.97 -18.62 -11.88
C PRO A 141 -6.79 -17.91 -13.23
N SER A 142 -6.69 -16.59 -13.21
CA SER A 142 -6.43 -15.75 -14.38
C SER A 142 -4.99 -15.27 -14.51
N LYS A 143 -4.02 -16.04 -13.98
CA LYS A 143 -2.60 -15.65 -13.92
C LYS A 143 -2.01 -15.16 -15.24
N ASP A 144 -2.39 -15.81 -16.35
CA ASP A 144 -1.88 -15.48 -17.68
C ASP A 144 -2.40 -14.13 -18.20
N ARG A 145 -3.42 -13.54 -17.55
CA ARG A 145 -3.91 -12.21 -17.86
C ARG A 145 -3.02 -11.09 -17.32
N LEU A 146 -2.25 -11.37 -16.28
CA LEU A 146 -1.41 -10.38 -15.61
C LEU A 146 0.04 -10.60 -16.01
N THR A 147 0.65 -9.60 -16.62
CA THR A 147 2.06 -9.67 -17.02
C THR A 147 2.84 -8.46 -16.50
N ARG A 148 4.13 -8.68 -16.26
CA ARG A 148 5.05 -7.68 -15.72
C ARG A 148 5.21 -6.51 -16.69
N LEU A 149 5.36 -5.29 -16.17
CA LEU A 149 5.82 -4.13 -16.90
C LEU A 149 7.36 -4.11 -16.97
N THR A 150 7.88 -3.50 -18.01
CA THR A 150 9.30 -3.15 -18.10
C THR A 150 9.60 -1.96 -17.19
N GLN A 151 10.88 -1.74 -16.91
CA GLN A 151 11.35 -0.58 -16.12
C GLN A 151 10.90 0.74 -16.77
N SER A 152 11.09 0.90 -18.08
CA SER A 152 10.69 2.10 -18.83
C SER A 152 9.19 2.39 -18.72
N GLU A 153 8.34 1.36 -18.80
CA GLU A 153 6.89 1.53 -18.67
C GLU A 153 6.45 1.97 -17.27
N ILE A 154 7.17 1.51 -16.22
CA ILE A 154 6.91 1.98 -14.85
C ILE A 154 7.34 3.44 -14.72
N GLU A 155 8.47 3.83 -15.31
CA GLU A 155 8.97 5.21 -15.33
C GLU A 155 8.00 6.15 -16.05
N ASP A 156 7.46 5.75 -17.21
CA ASP A 156 6.44 6.51 -17.94
C ASP A 156 5.17 6.74 -17.11
N ILE A 157 4.75 5.72 -16.34
CA ILE A 157 3.61 5.84 -15.43
C ILE A 157 3.98 6.73 -14.23
N ALA A 158 5.19 6.62 -13.69
CA ALA A 158 5.65 7.45 -12.59
C ALA A 158 5.64 8.94 -12.95
N VAL A 159 6.05 9.31 -14.16
CA VAL A 159 5.97 10.70 -14.67
C VAL A 159 4.53 11.24 -14.60
N LYS A 160 3.53 10.42 -14.95
CA LYS A 160 2.12 10.85 -14.85
C LYS A 160 1.67 11.03 -13.40
N ILE A 161 2.14 10.17 -12.49
CA ILE A 161 1.80 10.21 -11.06
C ILE A 161 2.51 11.38 -10.34
N GLN A 162 3.60 11.94 -10.88
CA GLN A 162 4.28 13.12 -10.32
C GLN A 162 3.37 14.35 -10.15
N ALA A 163 2.23 14.40 -10.84
CA ALA A 163 1.19 15.41 -10.62
C ALA A 163 0.67 15.48 -9.17
N LEU A 164 0.95 14.46 -8.35
CA LEU A 164 0.61 14.41 -6.92
C LEU A 164 1.60 15.14 -6.00
N ASN A 165 2.77 15.59 -6.50
CA ASN A 165 3.84 16.17 -5.66
C ASN A 165 4.25 15.28 -4.46
N ILE A 166 4.13 13.95 -4.60
CA ILE A 166 4.54 12.96 -3.60
C ILE A 166 5.83 12.30 -4.08
N PRO A 167 6.84 12.09 -3.20
CA PRO A 167 8.04 11.34 -3.57
C PRO A 167 7.71 9.96 -4.11
N ILE A 168 8.29 9.58 -5.25
CA ILE A 168 8.07 8.28 -5.90
C ILE A 168 9.38 7.50 -5.90
N ASN A 169 9.33 6.24 -5.46
CA ASN A 169 10.41 5.27 -5.58
C ASN A 169 9.95 4.11 -6.47
N ILE A 170 10.78 3.74 -7.43
CA ILE A 170 10.53 2.62 -8.35
C ILE A 170 11.41 1.45 -7.92
N TYR A 171 10.80 0.27 -7.85
CA TYR A 171 11.47 -1.00 -7.54
C TYR A 171 11.28 -1.97 -8.72
N SER A 172 12.35 -2.48 -9.26
CA SER A 172 12.39 -3.45 -10.37
C SER A 172 12.57 -4.88 -9.85
#